data_5971363ddef9378d3dc392356c9c6958
#
_entry.id   5971363ddef9378d3dc392356c9c6958
#
_cell.length_a   1.000
_cell.length_b   1.000
_cell.length_c   1.000
_cell.angle_alpha   90.00
_cell.angle_beta   90.00
_cell.angle_gamma   90.00
#
_symmetry.space_group_name_H-M   'P 1'
#
loop_
_entity.id
_entity.type
_entity.pdbx_description
1 polymer ?
#
loop_
_entity_poly.entity_id
_entity_poly.type
_entity_poly.pdbx_seq_one_letter_code
_entity_poly.pdbx_strand_id
1 'polypeptide(L)'
;MSAFTKAVESSKVPRGSMLTVEVGGESVLIANVDGTYYGIGAICTHEEWDLSEGTLQDTTVTCAGHGTVWDLKSGKGVFEEPLVDEPLYDIKEEDGFLFVRKR
;
A
#
# COMPACT_ATOMS: atom_id res chain seq x y z
N MET A 1 -2.86 -20.90 -5.17
CA MET A 1 -2.35 -20.45 -3.86
C MET A 1 -1.14 -19.54 -4.06
N SER A 2 -1.20 -18.36 -3.50
CA SER A 2 -0.12 -17.38 -3.70
C SER A 2 0.97 -17.58 -2.64
N ALA A 3 2.22 -17.60 -3.09
CA ALA A 3 3.36 -17.62 -2.19
C ALA A 3 3.81 -16.18 -1.96
N PHE A 4 4.44 -15.93 -0.81
CA PHE A 4 5.05 -14.65 -0.54
C PHE A 4 6.25 -14.44 -1.48
N THR A 5 6.37 -13.24 -2.01
CA THR A 5 7.48 -12.84 -2.87
C THR A 5 8.31 -11.79 -2.14
N LYS A 6 9.62 -12.00 -2.08
CA LYS A 6 10.54 -11.04 -1.49
C LYS A 6 10.50 -9.74 -2.29
N ALA A 7 10.22 -8.64 -1.61
CA ALA A 7 10.02 -7.35 -2.28
C ALA A 7 11.16 -6.35 -2.02
N VAL A 8 11.45 -6.07 -0.75
CA VAL A 8 12.38 -4.99 -0.40
C VAL A 8 12.91 -5.19 1.02
N GLU A 9 14.04 -4.58 1.33
CA GLU A 9 14.56 -4.57 2.69
C GLU A 9 13.61 -3.77 3.60
N SER A 10 13.34 -4.29 4.79
CA SER A 10 12.43 -3.63 5.72
C SER A 10 12.93 -2.24 6.16
N SER A 11 14.25 -2.02 6.15
CA SER A 11 14.82 -0.71 6.47
C SER A 11 14.45 0.38 5.46
N LYS A 12 13.97 0.01 4.28
CA LYS A 12 13.52 0.98 3.26
C LYS A 12 12.14 1.54 3.58
N VAL A 13 11.41 0.93 4.53
CA VAL A 13 10.07 1.39 4.93
C VAL A 13 10.06 1.60 6.44
N PRO A 14 10.73 2.66 6.94
CA PRO A 14 10.70 2.95 8.37
C PRO A 14 9.31 3.39 8.83
N ARG A 15 9.11 3.42 10.14
CA ARG A 15 7.82 3.82 10.71
C ARG A 15 7.36 5.17 10.15
N GLY A 16 6.09 5.23 9.78
CA GLY A 16 5.48 6.45 9.26
C GLY A 16 5.78 6.72 7.81
N SER A 17 6.38 5.77 7.09
CA SER A 17 6.71 5.94 5.68
C SER A 17 5.98 4.94 4.79
N MET A 18 6.00 5.22 3.50
CA MET A 18 5.40 4.39 2.47
C MET A 18 6.40 4.21 1.33
N LEU A 19 6.32 3.07 0.65
CA LEU A 19 7.16 2.78 -0.51
C LEU A 19 6.37 1.96 -1.50
N THR A 20 6.45 2.34 -2.78
CA THR A 20 5.86 1.55 -3.86
C THR A 20 6.91 0.58 -4.38
N VAL A 21 6.54 -0.69 -4.48
CA VAL A 21 7.39 -1.74 -5.03
C VAL A 21 6.66 -2.47 -6.15
N GLU A 22 7.43 -3.04 -7.07
CA GLU A 22 6.87 -3.86 -8.14
C GLU A 22 6.99 -5.33 -7.76
N VAL A 23 5.86 -6.03 -7.74
CA VAL A 23 5.82 -7.45 -7.40
C VAL A 23 4.95 -8.17 -8.42
N GLY A 24 5.55 -9.06 -9.19
CA GLY A 24 4.83 -9.85 -10.19
C GLY A 24 4.13 -9.01 -11.25
N GLY A 25 4.71 -7.88 -11.63
CA GLY A 25 4.11 -6.97 -12.61
C GLY A 25 3.07 -6.02 -12.04
N GLU A 26 2.85 -6.03 -10.74
CA GLU A 26 1.90 -5.14 -10.09
C GLU A 26 2.62 -4.17 -9.17
N SER A 27 2.11 -2.94 -9.10
CA SER A 27 2.64 -1.92 -8.20
C SER A 27 1.95 -2.03 -6.85
N VAL A 28 2.71 -2.23 -5.80
CA VAL A 28 2.19 -2.43 -4.44
C VAL A 28 2.74 -1.34 -3.54
N LEU A 29 1.85 -0.67 -2.82
CA LEU A 29 2.22 0.28 -1.80
C LEU A 29 2.39 -0.46 -0.48
N ILE A 30 3.56 -0.33 0.12
CA ILE A 30 3.81 -0.84 1.46
C ILE A 30 3.87 0.34 2.40
N ALA A 31 3.06 0.32 3.47
CA ALA A 31 3.03 1.37 4.47
C ALA A 31 3.39 0.79 5.83
N ASN A 32 4.23 1.51 6.56
CA ASN A 32 4.62 1.12 7.91
C ASN A 32 3.90 2.04 8.90
N VAL A 33 2.87 1.52 9.54
CA VAL A 33 2.08 2.26 10.53
C VAL A 33 2.46 1.73 11.91
N ASP A 34 3.30 2.45 12.62
CA ASP A 34 3.75 2.09 13.97
C ASP A 34 4.34 0.67 14.08
N GLY A 35 5.06 0.24 13.06
CA GLY A 35 5.67 -1.08 13.05
C GLY A 35 4.79 -2.17 12.42
N THR A 36 3.56 -1.86 12.06
CA THR A 36 2.67 -2.77 11.34
C THR A 36 2.70 -2.44 9.86
N TYR A 37 2.96 -3.43 9.04
CA TYR A 37 3.04 -3.24 7.58
C TYR A 37 1.71 -3.54 6.92
N TYR A 38 1.28 -2.65 6.04
CA TYR A 38 0.07 -2.82 5.23
C TYR A 38 0.44 -2.79 3.76
N GLY A 39 -0.23 -3.59 2.94
CA GLY A 39 -0.03 -3.61 1.49
C GLY A 39 -1.34 -3.36 0.76
N ILE A 40 -1.30 -2.44 -0.19
CA ILE A 40 -2.46 -2.05 -0.99
C ILE A 40 -1.96 -1.73 -2.40
N GLY A 41 -2.83 -1.80 -3.41
CA GLY A 41 -2.46 -1.37 -4.75
C GLY A 41 -1.92 0.06 -4.71
N ALA A 42 -0.80 0.29 -5.38
CA ALA A 42 -0.10 1.58 -5.28
C ALA A 42 -0.74 2.68 -6.11
N ILE A 43 -1.48 2.33 -7.15
CA ILE A 43 -2.04 3.30 -8.07
C ILE A 43 -3.50 3.57 -7.71
N CYS A 44 -3.82 4.84 -7.48
CA CYS A 44 -5.18 5.26 -7.19
C CYS A 44 -6.08 4.95 -8.40
N THR A 45 -7.12 4.14 -8.21
CA THR A 45 -8.00 3.74 -9.30
C THR A 45 -8.79 4.90 -9.88
N HIS A 46 -8.95 5.98 -9.10
CA HIS A 46 -9.66 7.18 -9.51
C HIS A 46 -8.83 8.10 -10.40
N GLU A 47 -7.54 8.25 -10.06
CA GLU A 47 -6.69 9.29 -10.63
C GLU A 47 -5.42 8.77 -11.32
N GLU A 48 -5.13 7.50 -11.20
CA GLU A 48 -3.87 6.92 -11.67
C GLU A 48 -2.63 7.54 -11.02
N TRP A 49 -2.78 8.12 -9.84
CA TRP A 49 -1.66 8.65 -9.06
C TRP A 49 -1.05 7.56 -8.19
N ASP A 50 0.26 7.62 -8.03
CA ASP A 50 0.95 6.72 -7.10
C ASP A 50 0.67 7.17 -5.67
N LEU A 51 0.06 6.30 -4.88
CA LEU A 51 -0.34 6.63 -3.50
C LEU A 51 0.85 6.94 -2.60
N SER A 52 2.06 6.49 -2.96
CA SER A 52 3.26 6.81 -2.17
C SER A 52 3.59 8.31 -2.19
N GLU A 53 3.06 9.04 -3.16
CA GLU A 53 3.23 10.49 -3.23
C GLU A 53 2.21 11.24 -2.37
N GLY A 54 1.24 10.51 -1.80
CA GLY A 54 0.22 11.09 -0.94
C GLY A 54 0.68 11.20 0.50
N THR A 55 -0.29 11.31 1.40
CA THR A 55 -0.05 11.47 2.83
C THR A 55 -0.55 10.26 3.60
N LEU A 56 0.35 9.66 4.39
CA LEU A 56 -0.02 8.58 5.30
C LEU A 56 -0.46 9.17 6.63
N GLN A 57 -1.65 8.79 7.08
CA GLN A 57 -2.16 9.21 8.38
C GLN A 57 -2.85 8.01 9.03
N ASP A 58 -2.31 7.52 10.14
CA ASP A 58 -2.78 6.30 10.80
C ASP A 58 -2.86 5.15 9.79
N THR A 59 -4.03 4.57 9.57
CA THR A 59 -4.24 3.47 8.64
C THR A 59 -4.88 3.92 7.33
N THR A 60 -4.74 5.21 6.99
CA THR A 60 -5.28 5.75 5.74
C THR A 60 -4.20 6.45 4.93
N VAL A 61 -4.39 6.46 3.61
CA VAL A 61 -3.53 7.20 2.69
C VAL A 61 -4.40 8.14 1.89
N THR A 62 -4.02 9.42 1.87
CA THR A 62 -4.73 10.43 1.06
C THR A 62 -3.99 10.62 -0.25
N CYS A 63 -4.66 10.37 -1.36
CA CYS A 63 -4.10 10.54 -2.70
C CYS A 63 -3.72 12.00 -2.94
N ALA A 64 -2.54 12.23 -3.50
CA ALA A 64 -2.04 13.59 -3.77
C ALA A 64 -2.83 14.32 -4.87
N GLY A 65 -3.56 13.56 -5.71
CA GLY A 65 -4.35 14.14 -6.79
C GLY A 65 -5.54 14.95 -6.29
N HIS A 66 -6.65 14.28 -5.97
CA HIS A 66 -7.88 14.93 -5.56
C HIS A 66 -8.27 14.67 -4.10
N GLY A 67 -7.35 14.14 -3.30
CA GLY A 67 -7.61 13.95 -1.88
C GLY A 67 -8.47 12.74 -1.53
N THR A 68 -8.58 11.76 -2.42
CA THR A 68 -9.25 10.50 -2.10
C THR A 68 -8.54 9.84 -0.93
N VAL A 69 -9.28 9.41 0.07
CA VAL A 69 -8.73 8.73 1.25
C VAL A 69 -8.92 7.23 1.11
N TRP A 70 -7.83 6.49 1.15
CA TRP A 70 -7.83 5.04 1.02
C TRP A 70 -7.56 4.37 2.36
N ASP A 71 -8.42 3.41 2.73
CA ASP A 71 -8.26 2.64 3.96
C ASP A 71 -7.31 1.46 3.70
N LEU A 72 -6.19 1.43 4.40
CA LEU A 72 -5.19 0.38 4.23
C LEU A 72 -5.68 -0.99 4.69
N LYS A 73 -6.66 -1.05 5.54
CA LYS A 73 -7.18 -2.31 6.08
C LYS A 73 -8.21 -2.95 5.15
N SER A 74 -8.99 -2.15 4.45
CA SER A 74 -10.09 -2.65 3.61
C SER A 74 -9.89 -2.43 2.12
N GLY A 75 -8.99 -1.53 1.74
CA GLY A 75 -8.80 -1.15 0.34
C GLY A 75 -9.86 -0.21 -0.18
N LYS A 76 -10.77 0.24 0.67
CA LYS A 76 -11.87 1.10 0.23
C LYS A 76 -11.45 2.55 0.17
N GLY A 77 -11.93 3.24 -0.87
CA GLY A 77 -11.69 4.66 -1.04
C GLY A 77 -12.91 5.48 -0.66
N VAL A 78 -12.66 6.67 -0.10
CA VAL A 78 -13.70 7.63 0.26
C VAL A 78 -13.53 8.87 -0.62
N PHE A 79 -14.54 9.15 -1.43
CA PHE A 79 -14.58 10.28 -2.32
C PHE A 79 -16.05 10.65 -2.58
N GLU A 80 -16.31 11.69 -3.39
CA GLU A 80 -17.67 12.11 -3.71
C GLU A 80 -18.45 11.05 -4.48
N GLU A 81 -17.77 10.22 -5.26
CA GLU A 81 -18.35 9.16 -6.07
C GLU A 81 -17.92 7.79 -5.56
N PRO A 82 -18.71 6.74 -5.83
CA PRO A 82 -18.26 5.38 -5.52
C PRO A 82 -17.00 5.04 -6.31
N LEU A 83 -16.03 4.42 -5.65
CA LEU A 83 -14.75 4.05 -6.26
C LEU A 83 -14.57 2.53 -6.21
N VAL A 84 -13.80 2.02 -7.17
CA VAL A 84 -13.39 0.62 -7.15
C VAL A 84 -12.36 0.44 -6.02
N ASP A 85 -12.53 -0.59 -5.21
CA ASP A 85 -11.60 -0.87 -4.12
C ASP A 85 -10.21 -1.20 -4.66
N GLU A 86 -9.19 -0.76 -3.94
CA GLU A 86 -7.81 -1.15 -4.24
C GLU A 86 -7.58 -2.59 -3.79
N PRO A 87 -6.78 -3.38 -4.53
CA PRO A 87 -6.44 -4.71 -4.07
C PRO A 87 -5.60 -4.66 -2.80
N LEU A 88 -5.79 -5.64 -1.92
CA LEU A 88 -5.03 -5.75 -0.69
C LEU A 88 -3.95 -6.80 -0.83
N TYR A 89 -2.84 -6.61 -0.12
CA TYR A 89 -1.72 -7.53 -0.11
C TYR A 89 -1.33 -7.83 1.33
N ASP A 90 -0.93 -9.07 1.58
CA ASP A 90 -0.35 -9.44 2.88
C ASP A 90 1.12 -9.12 2.86
N ILE A 91 1.60 -8.51 3.93
CA ILE A 91 3.01 -8.17 4.09
C ILE A 91 3.54 -8.90 5.32
N LYS A 92 4.70 -9.54 5.18
CA LYS A 92 5.40 -10.08 6.34
C LYS A 92 6.85 -9.66 6.32
N GLU A 93 7.44 -9.52 7.49
CA GLU A 93 8.85 -9.22 7.65
C GLU A 93 9.56 -10.48 8.11
N GLU A 94 10.67 -10.81 7.45
CA GLU A 94 11.47 -11.97 7.81
C GLU A 94 12.92 -11.72 7.42
N ASP A 95 13.84 -11.92 8.35
CA ASP A 95 15.28 -11.73 8.13
C ASP A 95 15.66 -10.38 7.56
N GLY A 96 14.95 -9.32 7.96
CA GLY A 96 15.24 -7.96 7.52
C GLY A 96 14.68 -7.61 6.15
N PHE A 97 13.79 -8.45 5.60
CA PHE A 97 13.14 -8.22 4.31
C PHE A 97 11.63 -8.28 4.43
N LEU A 98 10.97 -7.52 3.57
CA LEU A 98 9.52 -7.54 3.46
C LEU A 98 9.12 -8.46 2.29
N PHE A 99 8.14 -9.31 2.55
CA PHE A 99 7.59 -10.24 1.58
C PHE A 99 6.12 -9.88 1.34
N VAL A 100 5.69 -10.00 0.11
CA VAL A 100 4.36 -9.58 -0.33
C VAL A 100 3.62 -10.75 -0.94
N ARG A 101 2.33 -10.86 -0.60
CA ARG A 101 1.43 -11.85 -1.19
C ARG A 101 0.09 -11.20 -1.46
N LYS A 102 -0.42 -11.33 -2.68
CA LYS A 102 -1.75 -10.82 -3.03
C LYS A 102 -2.83 -11.62 -2.33
N ARG A 103 -3.81 -10.93 -1.77
CA ARG A 103 -4.97 -11.57 -1.15
C ARG A 103 -5.96 -12.10 -2.16
#